data_9ff1ed2d12cc229adcd6cf20320e5804
#
_entry.id   9ff1ed2d12cc229adcd6cf20320e5804
#
_cell.length_a   1.000
_cell.length_b   1.000
_cell.length_c   1.000
_cell.angle_alpha   90.00
_cell.angle_beta   90.00
_cell.angle_gamma   90.00
#
_symmetry.space_group_name_H-M   'P 1'
#
loop_
_entity.id
_entity.type
_entity.pdbx_description
1 polymer ?
#
loop_
_entity_poly.entity_id
_entity_poly.type
_entity_poly.pdbx_seq_one_letter_code
_entity_poly.pdbx_strand_id
1 'polypeptide(L)' 'MDVKENIIHQSLILFLKKGVKQVNMDEVASNLGISKKTLYIHFDNKQDLIHHCFQRHNQMFEEMINNSFSQPHN' A
#
# COMPACT_ATOMS: atom_id res chain seq x y z
N MET A 1 10.49 -0.20 10.82
CA MET A 1 9.69 0.30 9.68
C MET A 1 9.07 1.60 10.11
N ASP A 2 9.18 2.63 9.29
CA ASP A 2 8.62 3.91 9.72
C ASP A 2 7.11 3.92 9.53
N VAL A 3 6.47 4.96 10.06
CA VAL A 3 5.01 5.05 10.08
C VAL A 3 4.43 5.04 8.67
N LYS A 4 5.04 5.81 7.78
CA LYS A 4 4.53 5.91 6.41
C LYS A 4 4.60 4.56 5.70
N GLU A 5 5.70 3.86 5.84
CA GLU A 5 5.86 2.54 5.23
C GLU A 5 4.86 1.54 5.80
N ASN A 6 4.62 1.62 7.09
CA ASN A 6 3.66 0.73 7.72
C ASN A 6 2.24 1.01 7.20
N ILE A 7 1.90 2.28 7.03
CA ILE A 7 0.60 2.64 6.48
C ILE A 7 0.43 2.06 5.07
N ILE A 8 1.45 2.22 4.23
CA ILE A 8 1.41 1.70 2.87
C ILE A 8 1.23 0.19 2.87
N HIS A 9 2.02 -0.49 3.68
CA HIS A 9 1.99 -1.95 3.74
C HIS A 9 0.62 -2.48 4.17
N GLN A 10 0.09 -1.92 5.26
CA GLN A 10 -1.19 -2.36 5.79
C GLN A 10 -2.35 -1.97 4.87
N SER A 11 -2.26 -0.79 4.26
CA SER A 11 -3.29 -0.35 3.33
C SER A 11 -3.32 -1.22 2.09
N LEU A 12 -2.16 -1.60 1.59
CA LEU A 12 -2.09 -2.49 0.43
C LEU A 12 -2.77 -3.81 0.73
N ILE A 13 -2.49 -4.38 1.89
CA ILE A 13 -3.12 -5.64 2.29
C ILE A 13 -4.64 -5.47 2.33
N LEU A 14 -5.11 -4.37 2.91
CA LEU A 14 -6.54 -4.12 3.03
C LEU A 14 -7.19 -3.93 1.66
N PHE A 15 -6.54 -3.18 0.77
CA PHE A 15 -7.05 -2.98 -0.58
C PHE A 15 -7.11 -4.30 -1.37
N LEU A 16 -6.12 -5.14 -1.22
CA LEU A 16 -6.12 -6.44 -1.90
C LEU A 16 -7.18 -7.37 -1.35
N LYS A 17 -7.45 -7.25 -0.06
CA LYS A 17 -8.41 -8.13 0.59
C LYS A 17 -9.85 -7.72 0.31
N LYS A 18 -10.14 -6.42 0.35
CA LYS A 18 -11.51 -5.92 0.25
C LYS A 18 -11.82 -5.22 -1.06
N GLY A 19 -10.81 -4.86 -1.81
CA GLY A 19 -11.00 -4.09 -3.03
C GLY A 19 -10.82 -2.61 -2.78
N VAL A 20 -10.16 -1.94 -3.73
CA VAL A 20 -9.81 -0.52 -3.58
C VAL A 20 -11.06 0.33 -3.42
N LYS A 21 -12.12 0.04 -4.16
CA LYS A 21 -13.33 0.85 -4.12
C LYS A 21 -14.09 0.71 -2.81
N GLN A 22 -13.95 -0.42 -2.15
CA GLN A 22 -14.70 -0.71 -0.95
C GLN A 22 -14.11 -0.10 0.31
N VAL A 23 -12.87 0.36 0.24
CA VAL A 23 -12.15 0.85 1.41
C VAL A 23 -12.07 2.38 1.35
N ASN A 24 -12.42 3.05 2.44
CA ASN A 24 -12.26 4.50 2.52
C ASN A 24 -11.21 4.84 3.56
N MET A 25 -10.85 6.12 3.65
CA MET A 25 -9.78 6.56 4.55
C MET A 25 -10.14 6.33 6.02
N ASP A 26 -11.43 6.43 6.37
CA ASP A 26 -11.85 6.12 7.73
C ASP A 26 -11.52 4.68 8.09
N GLU A 27 -11.78 3.79 7.18
CA GLU A 27 -11.53 2.37 7.39
C GLU A 27 -10.05 2.09 7.48
N VAL A 28 -9.25 2.75 6.66
CA VAL A 28 -7.79 2.60 6.72
C VAL A 28 -7.28 3.02 8.10
N ALA A 29 -7.69 4.19 8.55
CA ALA A 29 -7.25 4.69 9.85
C ALA A 29 -7.69 3.76 10.98
N SER A 30 -8.93 3.32 10.93
CA SER A 30 -9.47 2.42 11.95
C SER A 30 -8.71 1.09 11.97
N ASN A 31 -8.45 0.54 10.81
CA ASN A 31 -7.76 -0.73 10.68
C ASN A 31 -6.34 -0.66 11.23
N LEU A 32 -5.71 0.49 11.08
CA LEU A 32 -4.35 0.69 11.55
C LEU A 32 -4.28 1.16 13.00
N GLY A 33 -5.40 1.52 13.59
CA GLY A 33 -5.41 2.04 14.94
C GLY A 33 -4.83 3.44 15.05
N ILE A 34 -4.95 4.24 14.00
CA ILE A 34 -4.47 5.63 14.01
C ILE A 34 -5.64 6.56 13.71
N SER A 35 -5.45 7.85 14.01
CA SER A 35 -6.49 8.83 13.71
C SER A 35 -6.45 9.19 12.22
N LYS A 36 -7.58 9.68 11.71
CA LYS A 36 -7.59 10.19 10.34
C LYS A 36 -6.60 11.34 10.17
N LYS A 37 -6.47 12.16 11.21
CA LYS A 37 -5.52 13.26 11.16
C LYS A 37 -4.10 12.75 10.89
N THR A 38 -3.69 11.72 11.62
CA THR A 38 -2.38 11.12 11.42
C THR A 38 -2.23 10.58 10.00
N LEU A 39 -3.27 9.91 9.51
CA LEU A 39 -3.24 9.38 8.15
C LEU A 39 -3.06 10.50 7.13
N TYR A 40 -3.79 11.61 7.29
CA TYR A 40 -3.71 12.72 6.35
C TYR A 40 -2.43 13.54 6.48
N ILE A 41 -1.66 13.35 7.54
CA ILE A 41 -0.33 13.93 7.62
C ILE A 41 0.57 13.31 6.55
N HIS A 42 0.38 12.03 6.29
CA HIS A 42 1.26 11.29 5.38
C HIS A 42 0.74 11.21 3.95
N PHE A 43 -0.57 11.28 3.75
CA PHE A 43 -1.17 11.13 2.43
C PHE A 43 -2.28 12.16 2.26
N ASP A 44 -2.26 12.87 1.12
CA ASP A 44 -3.21 13.96 0.89
C ASP A 44 -4.65 13.47 0.78
N ASN A 45 -4.83 12.31 0.20
CA ASN A 45 -6.15 11.74 -0.02
C ASN A 45 -6.01 10.27 -0.36
N LYS A 46 -7.14 9.61 -0.64
CA LYS A 46 -7.13 8.19 -0.95
C LYS A 46 -6.34 7.87 -2.21
N GLN A 47 -6.45 8.71 -3.24
CA GLN A 47 -5.72 8.49 -4.47
C GLN A 47 -4.21 8.53 -4.25
N ASP A 48 -3.76 9.43 -3.40
CA ASP A 48 -2.35 9.52 -3.05
C ASP A 48 -1.88 8.23 -2.37
N LEU A 49 -2.69 7.74 -1.42
CA LEU A 49 -2.38 6.49 -0.74
C LEU A 49 -2.35 5.31 -1.72
N ILE A 50 -3.34 5.23 -2.60
CA ILE A 50 -3.41 4.18 -3.60
C ILE A 50 -2.19 4.21 -4.51
N HIS A 51 -1.77 5.40 -4.91
CA HIS A 51 -0.60 5.56 -5.76
C HIS A 51 0.65 4.95 -5.10
N HIS A 52 0.84 5.26 -3.82
CA HIS A 52 1.98 4.71 -3.09
C HIS A 52 1.88 3.19 -2.94
N CYS A 53 0.67 2.70 -2.74
CA CYS A 53 0.46 1.26 -2.61
C CYS A 53 0.77 0.53 -3.91
N PHE A 54 0.34 1.10 -5.04
CA PHE A 54 0.60 0.49 -6.33
C PHE A 54 2.08 0.52 -6.67
N GLN A 55 2.76 1.61 -6.35
CA GLN A 55 4.20 1.68 -6.59
C GLN A 55 4.92 0.58 -5.81
N ARG A 56 4.54 0.40 -4.56
CA ARG A 56 5.16 -0.63 -3.72
C ARG A 56 4.84 -2.02 -4.24
N HIS A 57 3.59 -2.23 -4.64
CA HIS A 57 3.15 -3.53 -5.16
C HIS A 57 3.90 -3.88 -6.44
N ASN A 58 4.05 -2.92 -7.35
CA ASN A 58 4.76 -3.14 -8.58
C ASN A 58 6.23 -3.48 -8.33
N GLN A 59 6.85 -2.80 -7.38
CA GLN A 59 8.22 -3.10 -7.02
C GLN A 59 8.36 -4.55 -6.53
N MET A 60 7.47 -4.95 -5.65
CA MET A 60 7.49 -6.30 -5.11
C MET A 60 7.27 -7.34 -6.20
N PHE A 61 6.35 -7.04 -7.09
CA PHE A 61 6.02 -7.94 -8.18
C PHE A 61 7.21 -8.09 -9.13
N GLU A 62 7.85 -6.98 -9.46
CA GLU A 62 9.02 -6.99 -10.32
C GLU A 62 10.16 -7.76 -9.69
N GLU A 63 10.38 -7.58 -8.41
CA GLU A 63 11.42 -8.32 -7.71
C GLU A 63 11.14 -9.81 -7.73
N MET A 64 9.89 -10.16 -7.52
CA MET A 64 9.49 -11.56 -7.55
C MET A 64 9.72 -12.18 -8.91
N ILE A 65 9.35 -11.46 -9.96
CA ILE A 65 9.55 -11.93 -11.32
C ILE A 65 11.04 -12.08 -11.63
N ASN A 66 11.83 -11.08 -11.26
CA ASN A 66 13.27 -11.13 -11.50
C ASN A 66 13.91 -12.30 -10.78
N ASN A 67 13.47 -12.56 -9.55
CA ASN A 67 14.02 -13.68 -8.81
C ASN A 67 13.59 -15.02 -9.40
N SER A 68 12.38 -15.09 -9.92
CA SER A 68 11.85 -16.34 -10.44
C SER A 68 12.36 -16.64 -11.84
N PHE A 69 12.50 -15.58 -12.66
CA PHE A 69 12.87 -15.77 -14.04
C PHE A 69 14.25 -15.23 -14.30
N SER A 70 14.95 -15.10 -13.29
CA SER A 70 16.17 -14.41 -13.38
C SER A 70 17.06 -15.06 -14.30
N GLN A 71 16.73 -15.73 -14.85
CA GLN A 71 17.34 -16.09 -15.70
C GLN A 71 17.47 -15.33 -16.62
N PRO A 72 18.13 -15.28 -16.83
CA PRO A 72 18.37 -14.60 -17.53
C PRO A 72 18.09 -14.81 -18.64
N HIS A 73 17.75 -14.81 -19.03
CA HIS A 73 17.47 -14.90 -20.06
C HIS A 73 17.63 -14.15 -20.58
N ASN A 74 17.87 -14.02 -20.44
CA ASN A 74 18.09 -13.43 -20.90
C ASN A 74 18.44 -13.19 -21.08
#